data_d8d0022ad2b57f4f999c5d1a118410ee
#
_entry.id   d8d0022ad2b57f4f999c5d1a118410ee
#
_cell.length_a   1.000
_cell.length_b   1.000
_cell.length_c   1.000
_cell.angle_alpha   90.00
_cell.angle_beta   90.00
_cell.angle_gamma   90.00
#
_symmetry.space_group_name_H-M   'P 1'
#
loop_
_entity.id
_entity.type
_entity.pdbx_description
1 polymer ?
#
loop_
_entity_poly.entity_id
_entity_poly.type
_entity_poly.pdbx_seq_one_letter_code
_entity_poly.pdbx_strand_id
1 'polypeptide(L)'
;MHYAVWHDPFPKPSYLFALVAGDLGHIEDSFTTASGRKVDLAIYCEHGKEDRCHWAMDSLKRSMAWDERRFGREYDLDIFNIVAVSDFNFGAMENKGLNIFNDKLVFADPQSATDADYENIERVIAHEYFHNWTGDRITCRDWFQLCLKEGLTVYRDQEFTSDERSRAVKRISDVVTLRSAQFPEDGGPLAHPPRPDNYREINNFYTATVYEKGAEVVRMLATLLGEERFRAGMDLYFERHDGEATTIEAFLKVFEDAAGADLSQFKIWYLEAGTPKLTVSDSYDAAGQTYTLSLSQETLPTPGQPTKAARVLPIRFDLIGPNGSPVSWTGVSGAQVHGNVLVLDQPNAEVVFTGVANKPVPSLLRGFSAPVNMVSPLSREDQLFLAQHDSD
;
A
#
# COMPACT_ATOMS: atom_id res chain seq x y z
N MET A 1 -31.52 12.02 35.09
CA MET A 1 -31.43 11.61 33.65
C MET A 1 -30.17 12.28 33.12
N HIS A 2 -29.28 11.53 32.52
CA HIS A 2 -28.07 12.03 31.86
C HIS A 2 -28.28 11.91 30.35
N TYR A 3 -27.75 12.88 29.60
CA TYR A 3 -27.71 12.82 28.12
C TYR A 3 -26.38 13.40 27.63
N ALA A 4 -25.93 12.94 26.49
CA ALA A 4 -24.81 13.48 25.74
C ALA A 4 -25.28 13.83 24.34
N VAL A 5 -24.72 14.89 23.77
CA VAL A 5 -25.00 15.33 22.38
C VAL A 5 -23.67 15.33 21.63
N TRP A 6 -23.66 14.60 20.54
CA TRP A 6 -22.53 14.54 19.63
C TRP A 6 -22.94 15.07 18.26
N HIS A 7 -22.06 15.80 17.62
CA HIS A 7 -22.28 16.35 16.31
C HIS A 7 -21.10 16.07 15.41
N ASP A 8 -21.38 15.40 14.28
CA ASP A 8 -20.44 15.20 13.18
C ASP A 8 -21.07 15.78 11.91
N PRO A 9 -20.49 16.83 11.32
CA PRO A 9 -21.08 17.51 10.17
C PRO A 9 -20.87 16.78 8.84
N PHE A 10 -20.02 15.74 8.81
CA PHE A 10 -19.62 15.06 7.57
C PHE A 10 -20.57 13.93 7.20
N PRO A 11 -21.13 13.91 5.98
CA PRO A 11 -21.91 12.77 5.48
C PRO A 11 -21.10 11.49 5.47
N LYS A 12 -21.69 10.41 5.95
CA LYS A 12 -21.05 9.08 5.99
C LYS A 12 -22.08 7.97 5.89
N PRO A 13 -21.67 6.77 5.36
CA PRO A 13 -22.52 5.58 5.40
C PRO A 13 -22.67 5.07 6.84
N SER A 14 -23.76 4.36 7.09
CA SER A 14 -24.14 3.91 8.44
C SER A 14 -23.12 2.96 9.11
N TYR A 15 -22.32 2.25 8.34
CA TYR A 15 -21.31 1.33 8.89
C TYR A 15 -20.17 2.05 9.61
N LEU A 16 -19.95 3.33 9.31
CA LEU A 16 -18.96 4.17 10.00
C LEU A 16 -19.46 4.78 11.32
N PHE A 17 -20.75 4.63 11.61
CA PHE A 17 -21.30 5.07 12.89
C PHE A 17 -21.03 4.03 13.97
N ALA A 18 -20.53 4.50 15.13
CA ALA A 18 -20.39 3.70 16.33
C ALA A 18 -20.94 4.43 17.55
N LEU A 19 -21.46 3.68 18.51
CA LEU A 19 -21.89 4.17 19.82
C LEU A 19 -21.28 3.27 20.89
N VAL A 20 -20.54 3.88 21.80
CA VAL A 20 -20.01 3.21 22.99
C VAL A 20 -20.54 3.90 24.23
N ALA A 21 -21.01 3.11 25.19
CA ALA A 21 -21.44 3.60 26.50
C ALA A 21 -21.05 2.59 27.57
N GLY A 22 -20.42 3.04 28.63
CA GLY A 22 -19.95 2.20 29.71
C GLY A 22 -19.20 3.00 30.78
N ASP A 23 -18.86 2.31 31.87
CA ASP A 23 -17.94 2.82 32.87
C ASP A 23 -16.52 2.40 32.50
N LEU A 24 -15.79 3.29 31.83
CA LEU A 24 -14.47 3.03 31.22
C LEU A 24 -13.41 3.94 31.86
N GLY A 25 -12.21 3.38 32.03
CA GLY A 25 -11.00 4.16 32.25
C GLY A 25 -10.55 4.81 30.95
N HIS A 26 -9.74 5.86 31.02
CA HIS A 26 -9.20 6.49 29.81
C HIS A 26 -7.91 7.28 30.08
N ILE A 27 -7.17 7.54 29.03
CA ILE A 27 -6.11 8.55 28.99
C ILE A 27 -6.50 9.66 28.01
N GLU A 28 -6.07 10.87 28.29
CA GLU A 28 -6.33 12.05 27.47
C GLU A 28 -5.03 12.73 27.05
N ASP A 29 -5.03 13.33 25.87
CA ASP A 29 -3.98 14.19 25.36
C ASP A 29 -4.58 15.17 24.32
N SER A 30 -3.76 15.91 23.64
CA SER A 30 -4.20 16.76 22.54
C SER A 30 -3.16 16.82 21.42
N PHE A 31 -3.63 17.13 20.22
CA PHE A 31 -2.82 17.42 19.07
C PHE A 31 -3.18 18.82 18.51
N THR A 32 -2.16 19.60 18.13
CA THR A 32 -2.37 20.86 17.45
C THR A 32 -2.06 20.70 15.97
N THR A 33 -3.04 20.89 15.11
CA THR A 33 -2.89 20.75 13.66
C THR A 33 -1.99 21.84 13.07
N ALA A 34 -1.54 21.66 11.83
CA ALA A 34 -0.70 22.63 11.13
C ALA A 34 -1.39 24.02 11.01
N SER A 35 -2.72 24.08 10.92
CA SER A 35 -3.49 25.33 10.94
C SER A 35 -3.66 25.95 12.33
N GLY A 36 -3.19 25.27 13.39
CA GLY A 36 -3.27 25.73 14.78
C GLY A 36 -4.54 25.32 15.53
N ARG A 37 -5.38 24.45 14.95
CA ARG A 37 -6.57 23.93 15.63
C ARG A 37 -6.20 22.85 16.63
N LYS A 38 -6.75 22.95 17.84
CA LYS A 38 -6.57 21.92 18.86
C LYS A 38 -7.57 20.79 18.65
N VAL A 39 -7.09 19.56 18.69
CA VAL A 39 -7.87 18.33 18.69
C VAL A 39 -7.67 17.63 20.04
N ASP A 40 -8.75 17.38 20.76
CA ASP A 40 -8.71 16.61 22.00
C ASP A 40 -8.71 15.12 21.66
N LEU A 41 -7.78 14.37 22.27
CA LEU A 41 -7.55 12.95 22.01
C LEU A 41 -7.88 12.16 23.28
N ALA A 42 -8.59 11.03 23.14
CA ALA A 42 -8.82 10.11 24.25
C ALA A 42 -8.74 8.65 23.80
N ILE A 43 -8.18 7.81 24.66
CA ILE A 43 -8.20 6.34 24.50
C ILE A 43 -8.92 5.76 25.70
N TYR A 44 -10.06 5.15 25.46
CA TYR A 44 -10.92 4.50 26.45
C TYR A 44 -10.61 3.01 26.53
N CYS A 45 -10.58 2.46 27.73
CA CYS A 45 -10.32 1.04 27.99
C CYS A 45 -11.01 0.58 29.27
N GLU A 46 -10.92 -0.69 29.59
CA GLU A 46 -11.31 -1.18 30.90
C GLU A 46 -10.44 -0.58 32.02
N HIS A 47 -11.04 -0.27 33.16
CA HIS A 47 -10.30 0.26 34.30
C HIS A 47 -9.10 -0.60 34.70
N GLY A 48 -7.98 0.06 35.02
CA GLY A 48 -6.72 -0.57 35.39
C GLY A 48 -5.83 -1.01 34.22
N LYS A 49 -6.21 -0.65 33.00
CA LYS A 49 -5.40 -0.89 31.79
C LYS A 49 -4.88 0.40 31.12
N GLU A 50 -5.17 1.55 31.73
CA GLU A 50 -4.86 2.89 31.16
C GLU A 50 -3.37 3.08 30.89
N ASP A 51 -2.50 2.60 31.76
CA ASP A 51 -1.03 2.72 31.64
C ASP A 51 -0.47 2.00 30.40
N ARG A 52 -1.24 1.11 29.78
CA ARG A 52 -0.82 0.38 28.56
C ARG A 52 -1.18 1.11 27.26
N CYS A 53 -1.90 2.23 27.34
CA CYS A 53 -2.41 2.97 26.18
C CYS A 53 -1.42 4.03 25.66
N HIS A 54 -0.34 4.34 26.36
CA HIS A 54 0.55 5.46 26.03
C HIS A 54 1.22 5.33 24.67
N TRP A 55 1.61 4.11 24.27
CA TRP A 55 2.21 3.90 22.96
C TRP A 55 1.22 4.14 21.81
N ALA A 56 -0.03 3.72 21.96
CA ALA A 56 -1.08 4.00 21.00
C ALA A 56 -1.37 5.50 20.87
N MET A 57 -1.36 6.25 22.00
CA MET A 57 -1.54 7.70 21.99
C MET A 57 -0.38 8.41 21.26
N ASP A 58 0.86 8.01 21.53
CA ASP A 58 2.03 8.55 20.81
C ASP A 58 1.96 8.22 19.32
N SER A 59 1.60 6.98 18.97
CA SER A 59 1.44 6.54 17.58
C SER A 59 0.36 7.35 16.84
N LEU A 60 -0.76 7.64 17.50
CA LEU A 60 -1.82 8.49 16.93
C LEU A 60 -1.29 9.89 16.62
N LYS A 61 -0.60 10.53 17.53
CA LYS A 61 -0.04 11.88 17.33
C LYS A 61 0.98 11.92 16.21
N ARG A 62 1.83 10.88 16.09
CA ARG A 62 2.78 10.75 14.98
C ARG A 62 2.09 10.53 13.64
N SER A 63 1.02 9.73 13.61
CA SER A 63 0.20 9.50 12.42
C SER A 63 -0.46 10.80 11.93
N MET A 64 -1.03 11.59 12.83
CA MET A 64 -1.59 12.91 12.53
C MET A 64 -0.54 13.84 11.92
N ALA A 65 0.63 13.95 12.56
CA ALA A 65 1.71 14.80 12.08
C ALA A 65 2.29 14.33 10.74
N TRP A 66 2.35 13.01 10.50
CA TRP A 66 2.83 12.45 9.25
C TRP A 66 1.87 12.74 8.09
N ASP A 67 0.56 12.59 8.30
CA ASP A 67 -0.45 12.85 7.26
C ASP A 67 -0.44 14.33 6.82
N GLU A 68 -0.29 15.25 7.78
CA GLU A 68 -0.11 16.66 7.49
C GLU A 68 1.14 16.92 6.64
N ARG A 69 2.28 16.31 6.99
CA ARG A 69 3.54 16.48 6.24
C ARG A 69 3.51 15.81 4.87
N ARG A 70 3.03 14.56 4.83
CA ARG A 70 3.13 13.71 3.63
C ARG A 70 2.03 14.01 2.60
N PHE A 71 0.81 14.30 3.05
CA PHE A 71 -0.35 14.51 2.17
C PHE A 71 -1.05 15.87 2.37
N GLY A 72 -0.62 16.67 3.33
CA GLY A 72 -1.25 17.95 3.63
C GLY A 72 -2.67 17.79 4.18
N ARG A 73 -2.94 16.68 4.87
CA ARG A 73 -4.29 16.37 5.38
C ARG A 73 -4.35 16.49 6.89
N GLU A 74 -5.06 17.53 7.36
CA GLU A 74 -5.35 17.69 8.78
C GLU A 74 -6.56 16.86 9.19
N TYR A 75 -6.61 16.47 10.45
CA TYR A 75 -7.82 15.89 11.03
C TYR A 75 -8.94 16.94 11.05
N ASP A 76 -10.17 16.55 10.85
CA ASP A 76 -11.29 17.44 10.50
C ASP A 76 -12.32 17.66 11.61
N LEU A 77 -12.20 16.96 12.75
CA LEU A 77 -13.04 17.16 13.96
C LEU A 77 -12.18 17.69 15.11
N ASP A 78 -12.84 18.19 16.16
CA ASP A 78 -12.17 18.71 17.35
C ASP A 78 -11.87 17.63 18.40
N ILE A 79 -12.37 16.42 18.18
CA ILE A 79 -12.22 15.26 19.08
C ILE A 79 -11.89 14.02 18.27
N PHE A 80 -10.92 13.23 18.74
CA PHE A 80 -10.63 11.89 18.23
C PHE A 80 -10.57 10.91 19.37
N ASN A 81 -11.43 9.91 19.35
CA ASN A 81 -11.52 8.87 20.37
C ASN A 81 -11.13 7.49 19.81
N ILE A 82 -10.47 6.71 20.64
CA ILE A 82 -10.22 5.28 20.45
C ILE A 82 -10.86 4.54 21.61
N VAL A 83 -11.49 3.39 21.32
CA VAL A 83 -12.00 2.48 22.35
C VAL A 83 -11.35 1.12 22.17
N ALA A 84 -10.61 0.66 23.19
CA ALA A 84 -10.03 -0.66 23.23
C ALA A 84 -11.01 -1.65 23.88
N VAL A 85 -11.36 -2.72 23.15
CA VAL A 85 -12.27 -3.77 23.62
C VAL A 85 -11.58 -5.13 23.55
N SER A 86 -11.79 -5.95 24.59
CA SER A 86 -11.15 -7.27 24.71
C SER A 86 -11.82 -8.37 23.87
N ASP A 87 -13.06 -8.18 23.48
CA ASP A 87 -13.83 -9.12 22.66
C ASP A 87 -14.29 -8.45 21.38
N PHE A 88 -13.38 -8.38 20.41
CA PHE A 88 -13.59 -7.76 19.09
C PHE A 88 -13.20 -8.72 17.97
N ASN A 89 -14.08 -8.88 16.98
CA ASN A 89 -13.92 -9.88 15.93
C ASN A 89 -12.84 -9.55 14.89
N PHE A 90 -12.46 -8.26 14.79
CA PHE A 90 -11.45 -7.76 13.85
C PHE A 90 -10.23 -7.19 14.61
N GLY A 91 -9.29 -6.64 13.86
CA GLY A 91 -8.18 -5.88 14.45
C GLY A 91 -8.65 -4.53 14.97
N ALA A 92 -9.23 -3.73 14.09
CA ALA A 92 -9.79 -2.42 14.40
C ALA A 92 -10.85 -2.02 13.38
N MET A 93 -11.47 -0.85 13.59
CA MET A 93 -12.49 -0.28 12.71
C MET A 93 -12.41 1.26 12.77
N GLU A 94 -12.43 1.87 11.62
CA GLU A 94 -12.25 3.30 11.37
C GLU A 94 -13.48 4.18 11.69
N ASN A 95 -14.42 3.74 12.50
CA ASN A 95 -15.62 4.52 12.81
C ASN A 95 -15.28 6.00 13.06
N LYS A 96 -15.89 6.92 12.30
CA LYS A 96 -15.51 8.33 12.23
C LYS A 96 -15.48 9.00 13.61
N GLY A 97 -14.30 9.47 14.01
CA GLY A 97 -14.08 10.14 15.29
C GLY A 97 -14.13 9.26 16.53
N LEU A 98 -14.43 7.97 16.39
CA LEU A 98 -14.53 6.98 17.46
C LEU A 98 -14.11 5.61 16.93
N ASN A 99 -12.80 5.41 16.72
CA ASN A 99 -12.29 4.14 16.26
C ASN A 99 -12.40 3.06 17.34
N ILE A 100 -12.78 1.85 16.95
CA ILE A 100 -12.89 0.70 17.88
C ILE A 100 -11.80 -0.30 17.57
N PHE A 101 -11.05 -0.71 18.57
CA PHE A 101 -9.88 -1.58 18.45
C PHE A 101 -10.02 -2.84 19.31
N ASN A 102 -9.55 -3.95 18.78
CA ASN A 102 -9.15 -5.05 19.66
C ASN A 102 -8.03 -4.56 20.57
N ASP A 103 -8.14 -4.81 21.87
CA ASP A 103 -7.23 -4.26 22.88
C ASP A 103 -5.77 -4.67 22.69
N LYS A 104 -5.49 -5.82 22.07
CA LYS A 104 -4.14 -6.27 21.69
C LYS A 104 -3.42 -5.32 20.71
N LEU A 105 -4.16 -4.45 20.02
CA LEU A 105 -3.64 -3.44 19.10
C LEU A 105 -3.64 -2.03 19.69
N VAL A 106 -3.84 -1.93 21.02
CA VAL A 106 -3.74 -0.68 21.80
C VAL A 106 -2.76 -0.84 22.95
N PHE A 107 -2.81 -1.98 23.65
CA PHE A 107 -2.06 -2.20 24.87
C PHE A 107 -0.62 -2.65 24.61
N ALA A 108 0.33 -1.81 25.00
CA ALA A 108 1.74 -2.15 25.07
C ALA A 108 2.20 -2.13 26.52
N ASP A 109 2.48 -3.31 27.07
CA ASP A 109 3.07 -3.44 28.39
C ASP A 109 4.60 -3.56 28.23
N PRO A 110 5.40 -2.61 28.77
CA PRO A 110 6.86 -2.64 28.63
C PRO A 110 7.56 -3.89 29.18
N GLN A 111 6.89 -4.67 30.03
CA GLN A 111 7.45 -5.89 30.60
C GLN A 111 7.20 -7.13 29.73
N SER A 112 6.22 -7.09 28.82
CA SER A 112 5.79 -8.27 28.05
C SER A 112 5.64 -8.03 26.55
N ALA A 113 5.45 -6.78 26.10
CA ALA A 113 5.32 -6.46 24.67
C ALA A 113 6.66 -6.61 23.94
N THR A 114 6.60 -7.22 22.76
CA THR A 114 7.74 -7.38 21.85
C THR A 114 7.85 -6.18 20.90
N ASP A 115 8.98 -6.03 20.20
CA ASP A 115 9.14 -5.03 19.13
C ASP A 115 8.05 -5.15 18.06
N ALA A 116 7.65 -6.39 17.75
CA ALA A 116 6.57 -6.65 16.78
C ALA A 116 5.20 -6.17 17.31
N ASP A 117 4.93 -6.26 18.62
CA ASP A 117 3.70 -5.73 19.20
C ASP A 117 3.68 -4.20 19.10
N TYR A 118 4.79 -3.54 19.42
CA TYR A 118 4.92 -2.09 19.28
C TYR A 118 4.72 -1.63 17.83
N GLU A 119 5.34 -2.31 16.87
CA GLU A 119 5.18 -2.00 15.44
C GLU A 119 3.75 -2.21 14.96
N ASN A 120 3.11 -3.33 15.36
CA ASN A 120 1.73 -3.61 14.97
C ASN A 120 0.73 -2.60 15.53
N ILE A 121 0.88 -2.20 16.80
CA ILE A 121 0.05 -1.14 17.41
C ILE A 121 0.22 0.15 16.62
N GLU A 122 1.46 0.60 16.41
CA GLU A 122 1.76 1.82 15.66
C GLU A 122 1.15 1.82 14.26
N ARG A 123 1.33 0.72 13.52
CA ARG A 123 0.83 0.56 12.16
C ARG A 123 -0.69 0.58 12.10
N VAL A 124 -1.39 -0.15 12.99
CA VAL A 124 -2.84 -0.23 12.94
C VAL A 124 -3.49 1.06 13.45
N ILE A 125 -2.93 1.73 14.47
CA ILE A 125 -3.35 3.09 14.85
C ILE A 125 -3.25 4.05 13.66
N ALA A 126 -2.16 3.99 12.91
CA ALA A 126 -1.98 4.81 11.71
C ALA A 126 -2.99 4.44 10.62
N HIS A 127 -3.23 3.15 10.38
CA HIS A 127 -4.19 2.64 9.39
C HIS A 127 -5.58 3.22 9.64
N GLU A 128 -6.11 3.06 10.87
CA GLU A 128 -7.45 3.56 11.20
C GLU A 128 -7.53 5.09 11.16
N TYR A 129 -6.48 5.77 11.60
CA TYR A 129 -6.42 7.23 11.48
C TYR A 129 -6.43 7.68 10.00
N PHE A 130 -5.67 7.01 9.13
CA PHE A 130 -5.61 7.41 7.71
C PHE A 130 -6.92 7.18 6.98
N HIS A 131 -7.76 6.27 7.44
CA HIS A 131 -9.12 6.12 6.93
C HIS A 131 -9.95 7.39 7.08
N ASN A 132 -9.60 8.29 7.98
CA ASN A 132 -10.33 9.57 8.12
C ASN A 132 -10.51 10.28 6.77
N TRP A 133 -9.48 10.28 5.92
CA TRP A 133 -9.54 10.84 4.56
C TRP A 133 -9.82 9.77 3.50
N THR A 134 -9.22 8.60 3.60
CA THR A 134 -9.34 7.52 2.61
C THR A 134 -10.24 6.38 3.11
N GLY A 135 -11.52 6.68 3.25
CA GLY A 135 -12.57 5.78 3.77
C GLY A 135 -13.76 6.55 4.31
N ASP A 136 -13.53 7.55 5.17
CA ASP A 136 -14.58 8.33 5.82
C ASP A 136 -14.97 9.56 5.01
N ARG A 137 -14.03 10.49 4.77
CA ARG A 137 -14.29 11.70 3.98
C ARG A 137 -14.54 11.39 2.53
N ILE A 138 -13.73 10.51 1.95
CA ILE A 138 -13.95 9.92 0.62
C ILE A 138 -14.28 8.46 0.85
N THR A 139 -15.55 8.10 0.73
CA THR A 139 -16.03 6.75 1.03
C THR A 139 -16.23 5.91 -0.23
N CYS A 140 -16.41 4.61 -0.06
CA CYS A 140 -16.71 3.70 -1.17
C CYS A 140 -18.18 3.82 -1.58
N ARG A 141 -18.45 3.92 -2.89
CA ARG A 141 -19.82 3.95 -3.43
C ARG A 141 -20.61 2.67 -3.10
N ASP A 142 -19.90 1.54 -3.11
CA ASP A 142 -20.45 0.22 -2.83
C ASP A 142 -19.33 -0.71 -2.33
N TRP A 143 -19.67 -1.89 -1.82
CA TRP A 143 -18.71 -2.84 -1.27
C TRP A 143 -17.72 -3.43 -2.28
N PHE A 144 -18.04 -3.40 -3.59
CA PHE A 144 -17.07 -3.81 -4.62
C PHE A 144 -15.88 -2.89 -4.72
N GLN A 145 -16.01 -1.65 -4.23
CA GLN A 145 -14.93 -0.66 -4.18
C GLN A 145 -14.05 -0.78 -2.92
N LEU A 146 -14.25 -1.79 -2.07
CA LEU A 146 -13.55 -1.89 -0.78
C LEU A 146 -12.03 -1.72 -0.88
N CYS A 147 -11.41 -2.28 -1.93
CA CYS A 147 -9.98 -2.12 -2.20
C CYS A 147 -9.56 -0.64 -2.37
N LEU A 148 -10.47 0.24 -2.78
CA LEU A 148 -10.19 1.67 -2.91
C LEU A 148 -9.80 2.30 -1.57
N LYS A 149 -10.51 1.95 -0.49
CA LYS A 149 -10.14 2.45 0.83
C LYS A 149 -9.05 1.60 1.48
N GLU A 150 -9.19 0.28 1.47
CA GLU A 150 -8.26 -0.61 2.18
C GLU A 150 -6.87 -0.66 1.53
N GLY A 151 -6.82 -0.88 0.21
CA GLY A 151 -5.55 -0.91 -0.50
C GLY A 151 -4.78 0.41 -0.42
N LEU A 152 -5.49 1.54 -0.55
CA LEU A 152 -4.88 2.86 -0.41
C LEU A 152 -4.40 3.12 1.04
N THR A 153 -5.19 2.74 2.02
CA THR A 153 -4.84 2.96 3.44
C THR A 153 -3.72 2.03 3.90
N VAL A 154 -3.69 0.76 3.46
CA VAL A 154 -2.52 -0.12 3.69
C VAL A 154 -1.26 0.44 3.04
N TYR A 155 -1.33 0.95 1.81
CA TYR A 155 -0.19 1.64 1.20
C TYR A 155 0.30 2.80 2.07
N ARG A 156 -0.62 3.60 2.63
CA ARG A 156 -0.29 4.75 3.48
C ARG A 156 0.31 4.31 4.82
N ASP A 157 -0.22 3.27 5.46
CA ASP A 157 0.34 2.75 6.72
C ASP A 157 1.73 2.12 6.51
N GLN A 158 1.97 1.46 5.39
CA GLN A 158 3.28 0.94 5.01
C GLN A 158 4.30 2.07 4.77
N GLU A 159 3.89 3.15 4.10
CA GLU A 159 4.75 4.32 3.89
C GLU A 159 5.04 5.06 5.23
N PHE A 160 4.04 5.18 6.10
CA PHE A 160 4.22 5.74 7.45
C PHE A 160 5.24 4.92 8.25
N THR A 161 5.07 3.61 8.35
CA THR A 161 5.99 2.74 9.09
C THR A 161 7.39 2.77 8.47
N SER A 162 7.49 2.88 7.13
CA SER A 162 8.77 3.03 6.42
C SER A 162 9.49 4.32 6.78
N ASP A 163 8.76 5.43 6.89
CA ASP A 163 9.31 6.75 7.23
C ASP A 163 9.66 6.88 8.72
N GLU A 164 8.86 6.24 9.61
CA GLU A 164 9.10 6.29 11.06
C GLU A 164 10.19 5.30 11.53
N ARG A 165 10.45 4.23 10.77
CA ARG A 165 11.39 3.16 11.15
C ARG A 165 12.47 2.92 10.10
N SER A 166 12.37 1.83 9.35
CA SER A 166 13.31 1.46 8.30
C SER A 166 12.58 1.02 7.06
N ARG A 167 12.74 1.79 5.98
CA ARG A 167 12.09 1.52 4.69
C ARG A 167 12.46 0.14 4.13
N ALA A 168 13.73 -0.24 4.20
CA ALA A 168 14.19 -1.53 3.69
C ALA A 168 13.61 -2.70 4.51
N VAL A 169 13.67 -2.62 5.84
CA VAL A 169 13.13 -3.67 6.73
C VAL A 169 11.63 -3.80 6.57
N LYS A 170 10.92 -2.65 6.54
CA LYS A 170 9.46 -2.65 6.33
C LYS A 170 9.10 -3.27 4.99
N ARG A 171 9.80 -2.90 3.90
CA ARG A 171 9.52 -3.47 2.59
C ARG A 171 9.73 -4.98 2.53
N ILE A 172 10.78 -5.50 3.16
CA ILE A 172 11.00 -6.96 3.28
C ILE A 172 9.80 -7.61 3.99
N SER A 173 9.36 -7.05 5.11
CA SER A 173 8.21 -7.56 5.88
C SER A 173 6.92 -7.56 5.05
N ASP A 174 6.62 -6.48 4.33
CA ASP A 174 5.44 -6.37 3.47
C ASP A 174 5.47 -7.42 2.35
N VAL A 175 6.62 -7.61 1.70
CA VAL A 175 6.79 -8.62 0.65
C VAL A 175 6.65 -10.04 1.20
N VAL A 176 7.16 -10.31 2.42
CA VAL A 176 6.97 -11.61 3.09
C VAL A 176 5.47 -11.86 3.33
N THR A 177 4.75 -10.88 3.86
CA THR A 177 3.29 -10.97 4.08
C THR A 177 2.54 -11.21 2.76
N LEU A 178 2.84 -10.42 1.73
CA LEU A 178 2.23 -10.56 0.41
C LEU A 178 2.45 -11.97 -0.16
N ARG A 179 3.69 -12.47 -0.13
CA ARG A 179 4.04 -13.77 -0.71
C ARG A 179 3.54 -14.95 0.11
N SER A 180 3.42 -14.83 1.43
CA SER A 180 2.96 -15.92 2.31
C SER A 180 1.44 -15.99 2.43
N ALA A 181 0.71 -14.89 2.30
CA ALA A 181 -0.75 -14.83 2.42
C ALA A 181 -1.45 -14.62 1.08
N GLN A 182 -1.10 -13.57 0.33
CA GLN A 182 -1.85 -13.16 -0.86
C GLN A 182 -1.53 -14.01 -2.09
N PHE A 183 -0.26 -14.37 -2.34
CA PHE A 183 0.09 -15.22 -3.49
C PHE A 183 -0.58 -16.60 -3.43
N PRO A 184 -0.63 -17.31 -2.27
CA PRO A 184 -1.42 -18.54 -2.14
C PRO A 184 -2.92 -18.31 -2.37
N GLU A 185 -3.50 -17.22 -1.88
CA GLU A 185 -4.90 -16.86 -2.12
C GLU A 185 -5.17 -16.66 -3.62
N ASP A 186 -4.28 -15.96 -4.31
CA ASP A 186 -4.37 -15.66 -5.75
C ASP A 186 -4.16 -16.89 -6.66
N GLY A 187 -3.46 -17.91 -6.16
CA GLY A 187 -3.25 -19.20 -6.82
C GLY A 187 -4.24 -20.30 -6.41
N GLY A 188 -5.15 -20.02 -5.50
CA GLY A 188 -6.10 -20.98 -4.92
C GLY A 188 -7.48 -20.97 -5.57
N PRO A 189 -8.38 -21.85 -5.09
CA PRO A 189 -9.75 -21.96 -5.61
C PRO A 189 -10.63 -20.75 -5.27
N LEU A 190 -10.21 -19.92 -4.31
CA LEU A 190 -10.88 -18.69 -3.89
C LEU A 190 -10.23 -17.44 -4.49
N ALA A 191 -9.39 -17.59 -5.51
CA ALA A 191 -8.77 -16.45 -6.19
C ALA A 191 -9.83 -15.50 -6.73
N HIS A 192 -9.66 -14.21 -6.45
CA HIS A 192 -10.56 -13.13 -6.85
C HIS A 192 -9.75 -11.86 -7.13
N PRO A 193 -10.28 -10.95 -7.95
CA PRO A 193 -9.59 -9.68 -8.20
C PRO A 193 -9.68 -8.74 -6.98
N PRO A 194 -8.79 -7.72 -6.86
CA PRO A 194 -8.91 -6.68 -5.84
C PRO A 194 -10.27 -5.97 -5.85
N ARG A 195 -10.91 -5.84 -7.02
CA ARG A 195 -12.31 -5.44 -7.16
C ARG A 195 -13.15 -6.64 -7.59
N PRO A 196 -13.71 -7.39 -6.64
CA PRO A 196 -14.64 -8.49 -6.94
C PRO A 196 -15.90 -7.96 -7.63
N ASP A 197 -16.59 -8.83 -8.35
CA ASP A 197 -17.85 -8.52 -9.06
C ASP A 197 -19.09 -9.20 -8.45
N ASN A 198 -18.87 -10.09 -7.47
CA ASN A 198 -19.93 -10.79 -6.76
C ASN A 198 -19.49 -11.18 -5.34
N TYR A 199 -20.45 -11.39 -4.45
CA TYR A 199 -20.23 -11.91 -3.10
C TYR A 199 -21.46 -12.68 -2.60
N ARG A 200 -21.24 -13.59 -1.65
CA ARG A 200 -22.31 -14.25 -0.88
C ARG A 200 -22.50 -13.58 0.47
N GLU A 201 -21.40 -13.18 1.09
CA GLU A 201 -21.35 -12.45 2.34
C GLU A 201 -20.27 -11.38 2.27
N ILE A 202 -20.57 -10.16 2.75
CA ILE A 202 -19.68 -8.98 2.67
C ILE A 202 -18.37 -9.23 3.42
N ASN A 203 -18.40 -9.89 4.56
CA ASN A 203 -17.19 -10.19 5.33
C ASN A 203 -16.13 -10.98 4.54
N ASN A 204 -16.52 -11.69 3.48
CA ASN A 204 -15.59 -12.39 2.60
C ASN A 204 -14.76 -11.48 1.71
N PHE A 205 -15.02 -10.17 1.68
CA PHE A 205 -14.19 -9.20 0.96
C PHE A 205 -12.94 -8.75 1.72
N TYR A 206 -12.87 -8.98 3.03
CA TYR A 206 -11.73 -8.61 3.87
C TYR A 206 -10.61 -9.64 3.72
N THR A 207 -9.89 -9.59 2.60
CA THR A 207 -8.92 -10.60 2.14
C THR A 207 -7.55 -9.98 1.93
N ALA A 208 -6.50 -10.82 1.92
CA ALA A 208 -5.16 -10.37 1.58
C ALA A 208 -5.09 -9.76 0.16
N THR A 209 -5.94 -10.21 -0.76
CA THR A 209 -6.04 -9.63 -2.11
C THR A 209 -6.55 -8.19 -2.08
N VAL A 210 -7.60 -7.91 -1.32
CA VAL A 210 -8.17 -6.56 -1.23
C VAL A 210 -7.21 -5.61 -0.51
N TYR A 211 -6.57 -6.04 0.56
CA TYR A 211 -5.67 -5.25 1.40
C TYR A 211 -4.25 -5.18 0.82
N GLU A 212 -3.53 -6.30 0.81
CA GLU A 212 -2.10 -6.33 0.48
C GLU A 212 -1.85 -6.16 -1.03
N LYS A 213 -2.54 -6.91 -1.88
CA LYS A 213 -2.42 -6.71 -3.33
C LYS A 213 -2.99 -5.34 -3.73
N GLY A 214 -4.06 -4.87 -3.07
CA GLY A 214 -4.56 -3.52 -3.24
C GLY A 214 -3.49 -2.46 -2.99
N ALA A 215 -2.74 -2.57 -1.91
CA ALA A 215 -1.62 -1.69 -1.59
C ALA A 215 -0.50 -1.77 -2.63
N GLU A 216 -0.17 -2.99 -3.11
CA GLU A 216 0.81 -3.17 -4.18
C GLU A 216 0.39 -2.52 -5.49
N VAL A 217 -0.90 -2.54 -5.83
CA VAL A 217 -1.41 -1.84 -7.02
C VAL A 217 -1.22 -0.33 -6.88
N VAL A 218 -1.49 0.25 -5.72
CA VAL A 218 -1.21 1.67 -5.45
C VAL A 218 0.29 1.96 -5.52
N ARG A 219 1.14 1.09 -4.96
CA ARG A 219 2.61 1.20 -5.02
C ARG A 219 3.14 1.14 -6.45
N MET A 220 2.61 0.23 -7.28
CA MET A 220 2.95 0.20 -8.70
C MET A 220 2.55 1.47 -9.42
N LEU A 221 1.39 2.03 -9.12
CA LEU A 221 0.95 3.30 -9.70
C LEU A 221 1.90 4.44 -9.33
N ALA A 222 2.33 4.51 -8.06
CA ALA A 222 3.33 5.47 -7.60
C ALA A 222 4.69 5.27 -8.30
N THR A 223 5.11 4.02 -8.51
CA THR A 223 6.35 3.70 -9.23
C THR A 223 6.27 4.10 -10.70
N LEU A 224 5.14 3.83 -11.36
CA LEU A 224 4.91 4.13 -12.76
C LEU A 224 4.90 5.64 -13.05
N LEU A 225 4.23 6.40 -12.19
CA LEU A 225 4.06 7.84 -12.37
C LEU A 225 5.25 8.66 -11.84
N GLY A 226 5.96 8.13 -10.85
CA GLY A 226 6.95 8.87 -10.08
C GLY A 226 6.30 9.73 -8.99
N GLU A 227 7.11 10.13 -7.99
CA GLU A 227 6.63 10.75 -6.75
C GLU A 227 5.81 12.03 -6.98
N GLU A 228 6.30 12.94 -7.83
CA GLU A 228 5.64 14.24 -8.06
C GLU A 228 4.25 14.07 -8.68
N ARG A 229 4.13 13.23 -9.73
CA ARG A 229 2.84 13.02 -10.42
C ARG A 229 1.88 12.20 -9.58
N PHE A 230 2.40 11.24 -8.80
CA PHE A 230 1.59 10.50 -7.84
C PHE A 230 1.03 11.43 -6.76
N ARG A 231 1.86 12.31 -6.20
CA ARG A 231 1.42 13.31 -5.22
C ARG A 231 0.37 14.26 -5.80
N ALA A 232 0.58 14.76 -7.02
CA ALA A 232 -0.41 15.61 -7.69
C ALA A 232 -1.75 14.89 -7.91
N GLY A 233 -1.72 13.60 -8.27
CA GLY A 233 -2.91 12.77 -8.37
C GLY A 233 -3.63 12.58 -7.03
N MET A 234 -2.89 12.36 -5.94
CA MET A 234 -3.46 12.27 -4.59
C MET A 234 -4.10 13.61 -4.16
N ASP A 235 -3.44 14.74 -4.39
CA ASP A 235 -3.99 16.06 -4.08
C ASP A 235 -5.29 16.30 -4.85
N LEU A 236 -5.33 15.95 -6.14
CA LEU A 236 -6.53 16.05 -6.97
C LEU A 236 -7.63 15.08 -6.52
N TYR A 237 -7.27 13.89 -6.02
CA TYR A 237 -8.23 12.93 -5.45
C TYR A 237 -8.94 13.52 -4.24
N PHE A 238 -8.21 14.09 -3.31
CA PHE A 238 -8.77 14.76 -2.14
C PHE A 238 -9.60 16.00 -2.52
N GLU A 239 -9.12 16.83 -3.44
CA GLU A 239 -9.84 18.03 -3.86
C GLU A 239 -11.15 17.70 -4.56
N ARG A 240 -11.15 16.72 -5.47
CA ARG A 240 -12.29 16.40 -6.33
C ARG A 240 -13.37 15.60 -5.63
N HIS A 241 -12.99 14.70 -4.73
CA HIS A 241 -13.88 13.69 -4.17
C HIS A 241 -14.16 13.82 -2.68
N ASP A 242 -13.69 14.90 -2.04
CA ASP A 242 -14.01 15.17 -0.63
C ASP A 242 -15.53 15.23 -0.40
N GLY A 243 -16.01 14.43 0.55
CA GLY A 243 -17.44 14.31 0.87
C GLY A 243 -18.24 13.44 -0.11
N GLU A 244 -17.58 12.73 -1.02
CA GLU A 244 -18.23 11.86 -2.01
C GLU A 244 -18.05 10.37 -1.72
N ALA A 245 -18.98 9.56 -2.25
CA ALA A 245 -18.87 8.12 -2.37
C ALA A 245 -18.34 7.79 -3.78
N THR A 246 -17.13 7.25 -3.88
CA THR A 246 -16.41 7.14 -5.14
C THR A 246 -16.04 5.71 -5.54
N THR A 247 -15.36 5.55 -6.67
CA THR A 247 -15.03 4.28 -7.31
C THR A 247 -13.55 4.21 -7.68
N ILE A 248 -13.07 2.99 -7.95
CA ILE A 248 -11.71 2.76 -8.48
C ILE A 248 -11.51 3.48 -9.82
N GLU A 249 -12.53 3.56 -10.68
CA GLU A 249 -12.43 4.32 -11.93
C GLU A 249 -12.21 5.82 -11.69
N ALA A 250 -12.94 6.40 -10.74
CA ALA A 250 -12.77 7.80 -10.37
C ALA A 250 -11.37 8.05 -9.76
N PHE A 251 -10.90 7.13 -8.93
CA PHE A 251 -9.54 7.17 -8.38
C PHE A 251 -8.47 7.14 -9.48
N LEU A 252 -8.54 6.20 -10.44
CA LEU A 252 -7.58 6.17 -11.54
C LEU A 252 -7.68 7.42 -12.42
N LYS A 253 -8.89 7.95 -12.61
CA LYS A 253 -9.12 9.13 -13.45
C LYS A 253 -8.41 10.38 -12.95
N VAL A 254 -8.29 10.58 -11.65
CA VAL A 254 -7.55 11.74 -11.12
C VAL A 254 -6.06 11.65 -11.44
N PHE A 255 -5.48 10.45 -11.46
CA PHE A 255 -4.08 10.25 -11.85
C PHE A 255 -3.88 10.41 -13.36
N GLU A 256 -4.83 9.95 -14.19
CA GLU A 256 -4.81 10.24 -15.64
C GLU A 256 -4.81 11.74 -15.89
N ASP A 257 -5.68 12.47 -15.21
CA ASP A 257 -5.82 13.92 -15.38
C ASP A 257 -4.60 14.69 -14.87
N ALA A 258 -4.07 14.31 -13.71
CA ALA A 258 -2.91 14.97 -13.09
C ALA A 258 -1.59 14.67 -13.81
N ALA A 259 -1.42 13.44 -14.32
CA ALA A 259 -0.17 13.00 -14.93
C ALA A 259 -0.17 13.06 -16.47
N GLY A 260 -1.33 13.26 -17.11
CA GLY A 260 -1.49 13.15 -18.58
C GLY A 260 -1.21 11.73 -19.07
N ALA A 261 -1.51 10.70 -18.28
CA ALA A 261 -1.24 9.29 -18.57
C ALA A 261 -2.52 8.54 -18.95
N ASP A 262 -2.38 7.47 -19.74
CA ASP A 262 -3.46 6.50 -19.99
C ASP A 262 -3.28 5.31 -19.04
N LEU A 263 -4.23 5.11 -18.12
CA LEU A 263 -4.23 4.02 -17.15
C LEU A 263 -5.25 2.91 -17.49
N SER A 264 -5.80 2.91 -18.71
CA SER A 264 -6.84 1.94 -19.12
C SER A 264 -6.35 0.50 -18.98
N GLN A 265 -5.11 0.20 -19.42
CA GLN A 265 -4.51 -1.13 -19.25
C GLN A 265 -4.10 -1.38 -17.80
N PHE A 266 -3.63 -0.38 -17.08
CA PHE A 266 -3.27 -0.53 -15.66
C PHE A 266 -4.47 -0.96 -14.81
N LYS A 267 -5.70 -0.53 -15.17
CA LYS A 267 -6.94 -0.93 -14.49
C LYS A 267 -7.14 -2.44 -14.42
N ILE A 268 -6.54 -3.24 -15.32
CA ILE A 268 -6.60 -4.70 -15.30
C ILE A 268 -6.14 -5.28 -13.95
N TRP A 269 -5.22 -4.63 -13.26
CA TRP A 269 -4.79 -5.03 -11.93
C TRP A 269 -5.91 -5.10 -10.90
N TYR A 270 -6.93 -4.24 -11.04
CA TYR A 270 -8.12 -4.25 -10.18
C TYR A 270 -9.16 -5.28 -10.63
N LEU A 271 -9.17 -5.67 -11.90
CA LEU A 271 -10.25 -6.46 -12.51
C LEU A 271 -9.93 -7.95 -12.65
N GLU A 272 -8.66 -8.31 -12.64
CA GLU A 272 -8.23 -9.70 -12.85
C GLU A 272 -7.48 -10.25 -11.63
N ALA A 273 -7.86 -11.47 -11.24
CA ALA A 273 -7.14 -12.28 -10.25
C ALA A 273 -5.86 -12.90 -10.84
N GLY A 274 -5.08 -13.53 -10.01
CA GLY A 274 -3.87 -14.26 -10.38
C GLY A 274 -2.60 -13.41 -10.30
N THR A 275 -1.50 -14.07 -9.92
CA THR A 275 -0.18 -13.46 -9.82
C THR A 275 0.58 -13.72 -11.13
N PRO A 276 1.04 -12.68 -11.87
CA PRO A 276 1.80 -12.87 -13.08
C PRO A 276 3.12 -13.59 -12.82
N LYS A 277 3.50 -14.45 -13.74
CA LYS A 277 4.87 -14.98 -13.85
C LYS A 277 5.64 -14.09 -14.82
N LEU A 278 6.75 -13.53 -14.36
CA LEU A 278 7.71 -12.80 -15.18
C LEU A 278 8.91 -13.70 -15.45
N THR A 279 9.16 -14.05 -16.69
CA THR A 279 10.35 -14.81 -17.09
C THR A 279 11.34 -13.86 -17.77
N VAL A 280 12.59 -13.92 -17.33
CA VAL A 280 13.67 -13.06 -17.81
C VAL A 280 14.82 -13.91 -18.31
N SER A 281 15.37 -13.55 -19.47
CA SER A 281 16.68 -14.02 -19.94
C SER A 281 17.49 -12.82 -20.44
N ASP A 282 18.81 -12.99 -20.50
CA ASP A 282 19.72 -11.92 -20.92
C ASP A 282 20.77 -12.43 -21.93
N SER A 283 21.30 -11.49 -22.70
CA SER A 283 22.46 -11.70 -23.55
C SER A 283 23.31 -10.44 -23.65
N TYR A 284 24.60 -10.62 -23.93
CA TYR A 284 25.55 -9.53 -24.09
C TYR A 284 26.43 -9.73 -25.34
N ASP A 285 26.42 -8.75 -26.22
CA ASP A 285 27.34 -8.68 -27.36
C ASP A 285 28.47 -7.66 -27.05
N ALA A 286 29.66 -8.20 -26.77
CA ALA A 286 30.82 -7.37 -26.45
C ALA A 286 31.32 -6.55 -27.65
N ALA A 287 31.15 -7.04 -28.88
CA ALA A 287 31.60 -6.34 -30.09
C ALA A 287 30.67 -5.14 -30.42
N GLY A 288 29.36 -5.36 -30.25
CA GLY A 288 28.35 -4.32 -30.43
C GLY A 288 28.12 -3.45 -29.20
N GLN A 289 28.72 -3.81 -28.06
CA GLN A 289 28.48 -3.17 -26.75
C GLN A 289 26.96 -3.08 -26.45
N THR A 290 26.23 -4.15 -26.71
CA THR A 290 24.79 -4.22 -26.46
C THR A 290 24.47 -5.25 -25.39
N TYR A 291 23.58 -4.87 -24.47
CA TYR A 291 23.00 -5.78 -23.48
C TYR A 291 21.51 -5.89 -23.71
N THR A 292 21.01 -7.12 -23.83
CA THR A 292 19.61 -7.39 -24.13
C THR A 292 18.95 -8.13 -22.98
N LEU A 293 17.81 -7.63 -22.52
CA LEU A 293 16.87 -8.33 -21.65
C LEU A 293 15.68 -8.81 -22.47
N SER A 294 15.42 -10.11 -22.48
CA SER A 294 14.21 -10.70 -23.03
C SER A 294 13.24 -10.99 -21.88
N LEU A 295 12.08 -10.37 -21.94
CA LEU A 295 11.05 -10.41 -20.88
C LEU A 295 9.79 -11.08 -21.45
N SER A 296 9.17 -11.94 -20.66
CA SER A 296 7.81 -12.44 -20.94
C SER A 296 6.98 -12.48 -19.69
N GLN A 297 5.69 -12.11 -19.79
CA GLN A 297 4.72 -12.20 -18.71
C GLN A 297 3.57 -13.13 -19.08
N GLU A 298 3.12 -13.91 -18.10
CA GLU A 298 1.97 -14.79 -18.22
C GLU A 298 1.22 -14.80 -16.88
N THR A 299 -0.11 -14.69 -16.94
CA THR A 299 -0.96 -14.95 -15.78
C THR A 299 -1.84 -16.16 -16.07
N LEU A 300 -1.79 -17.16 -15.18
CA LEU A 300 -2.56 -18.39 -15.36
C LEU A 300 -4.07 -18.13 -15.19
N PRO A 301 -4.93 -18.94 -15.81
CA PRO A 301 -6.37 -18.91 -15.57
C PRO A 301 -6.71 -19.04 -14.08
N THR A 302 -7.73 -18.31 -13.65
CA THR A 302 -8.28 -18.38 -12.29
C THR A 302 -9.78 -18.65 -12.36
N PRO A 303 -10.43 -19.06 -11.26
CA PRO A 303 -11.89 -19.28 -11.27
C PRO A 303 -12.66 -18.11 -11.86
N GLY A 304 -13.52 -18.39 -12.84
CA GLY A 304 -14.31 -17.37 -13.54
C GLY A 304 -13.55 -16.53 -14.58
N GLN A 305 -12.23 -16.66 -14.67
CA GLN A 305 -11.39 -15.87 -15.58
C GLN A 305 -10.42 -16.79 -16.37
N PRO A 306 -10.91 -17.47 -17.42
CA PRO A 306 -10.14 -18.46 -18.18
C PRO A 306 -9.07 -17.84 -19.09
N THR A 307 -9.17 -16.56 -19.39
CA THR A 307 -8.19 -15.81 -20.20
C THR A 307 -7.71 -14.59 -19.44
N LYS A 308 -6.44 -14.24 -19.60
CA LYS A 308 -5.81 -13.11 -18.92
C LYS A 308 -5.14 -12.19 -19.95
N ALA A 309 -5.28 -10.89 -19.74
CA ALA A 309 -4.57 -9.89 -20.52
C ALA A 309 -3.15 -9.65 -19.97
N ALA A 310 -2.27 -9.13 -20.81
CA ALA A 310 -1.00 -8.59 -20.36
C ALA A 310 -1.23 -7.40 -19.44
N ARG A 311 -0.51 -7.36 -18.31
CA ARG A 311 -0.61 -6.28 -17.34
C ARG A 311 0.51 -5.27 -17.53
N VAL A 312 0.31 -4.06 -17.04
CA VAL A 312 1.40 -3.08 -16.94
C VAL A 312 2.26 -3.43 -15.75
N LEU A 313 3.51 -3.80 -15.98
CA LEU A 313 4.50 -4.14 -14.94
C LEU A 313 5.58 -3.05 -14.90
N PRO A 314 5.61 -2.19 -13.88
CA PRO A 314 6.72 -1.27 -13.66
C PRO A 314 7.88 -2.03 -13.02
N ILE A 315 8.88 -2.39 -13.79
CA ILE A 315 10.06 -3.13 -13.36
C ILE A 315 11.14 -2.11 -13.02
N ARG A 316 11.34 -1.83 -11.74
CA ARG A 316 12.48 -1.03 -11.29
C ARG A 316 13.75 -1.86 -11.42
N PHE A 317 14.79 -1.31 -12.03
CA PHE A 317 16.01 -2.04 -12.33
C PHE A 317 17.27 -1.22 -12.16
N ASP A 318 18.39 -1.92 -12.07
CA ASP A 318 19.71 -1.39 -12.33
C ASP A 318 20.57 -2.45 -13.05
N LEU A 319 21.60 -2.03 -13.74
CA LEU A 319 22.57 -2.89 -14.40
C LEU A 319 23.91 -2.71 -13.68
N ILE A 320 24.34 -3.69 -12.88
CA ILE A 320 25.54 -3.58 -12.04
C ILE A 320 26.75 -4.12 -12.81
N GLY A 321 27.72 -3.26 -13.06
CA GLY A 321 28.94 -3.63 -13.78
C GLY A 321 29.92 -4.44 -12.93
N PRO A 322 30.96 -5.02 -13.56
CA PRO A 322 31.94 -5.86 -12.86
C PRO A 322 32.71 -5.18 -11.73
N ASN A 323 32.69 -3.85 -11.69
CA ASN A 323 33.26 -3.02 -10.62
C ASN A 323 32.32 -2.78 -9.44
N GLY A 324 31.12 -3.40 -9.43
CA GLY A 324 30.11 -3.24 -8.40
C GLY A 324 29.35 -1.91 -8.46
N SER A 325 29.45 -1.18 -9.56
CA SER A 325 28.73 0.09 -9.76
C SER A 325 27.76 0.00 -10.94
N PRO A 326 26.69 0.82 -10.97
CA PRO A 326 25.81 0.89 -12.13
C PRO A 326 26.55 1.21 -13.42
N VAL A 327 26.21 0.50 -14.51
CA VAL A 327 26.80 0.78 -15.84
C VAL A 327 26.05 1.92 -16.54
N SER A 328 26.79 2.68 -17.31
CA SER A 328 26.22 3.67 -18.25
C SER A 328 25.78 2.97 -19.53
N TRP A 329 24.71 3.46 -20.14
CA TRP A 329 24.26 3.09 -21.47
C TRP A 329 23.85 4.36 -22.25
N THR A 330 23.95 4.33 -23.57
CA THR A 330 23.73 5.50 -24.44
C THR A 330 22.34 5.51 -25.08
N GLY A 331 21.68 4.37 -25.13
CA GLY A 331 20.33 4.25 -25.68
C GLY A 331 19.63 2.99 -25.20
N VAL A 332 18.31 3.01 -25.27
CA VAL A 332 17.45 1.86 -24.97
C VAL A 332 16.32 1.80 -25.97
N SER A 333 15.94 0.58 -26.37
CA SER A 333 14.82 0.31 -27.28
C SER A 333 14.06 -0.95 -26.86
N GLY A 334 12.86 -1.14 -27.42
CA GLY A 334 12.03 -2.33 -27.20
C GLY A 334 11.05 -2.24 -26.05
N ALA A 335 11.20 -1.26 -25.13
CA ALA A 335 10.23 -0.92 -24.10
C ALA A 335 10.33 0.55 -23.71
N GLN A 336 9.33 1.05 -22.98
CA GLN A 336 9.43 2.36 -22.34
C GLN A 336 10.31 2.26 -21.10
N VAL A 337 11.27 3.18 -20.97
CA VAL A 337 12.15 3.29 -19.81
C VAL A 337 12.15 4.73 -19.30
N HIS A 338 11.78 4.92 -18.04
CA HIS A 338 11.76 6.22 -17.37
C HIS A 338 12.71 6.17 -16.15
N GLY A 339 13.90 6.76 -16.30
CA GLY A 339 14.94 6.63 -15.29
C GLY A 339 15.36 5.17 -15.12
N ASN A 340 15.10 4.60 -13.96
CA ASN A 340 15.37 3.20 -13.62
C ASN A 340 14.10 2.32 -13.58
N VAL A 341 13.02 2.75 -14.22
CA VAL A 341 11.77 1.98 -14.34
C VAL A 341 11.55 1.60 -15.81
N LEU A 342 11.57 0.30 -16.08
CA LEU A 342 11.18 -0.29 -17.36
C LEU A 342 9.70 -0.68 -17.26
N VAL A 343 8.90 -0.32 -18.26
CA VAL A 343 7.48 -0.66 -18.31
C VAL A 343 7.26 -1.79 -19.30
N LEU A 344 6.85 -2.96 -18.78
CA LEU A 344 6.41 -4.10 -19.60
C LEU A 344 4.88 -4.12 -19.65
N ASP A 345 4.30 -3.69 -20.78
CA ASP A 345 2.86 -3.61 -21.01
C ASP A 345 2.37 -4.63 -22.07
N GLN A 346 3.30 -5.39 -22.66
CA GLN A 346 3.05 -6.42 -23.65
C GLN A 346 3.33 -7.82 -23.07
N PRO A 347 2.82 -8.90 -23.68
CA PRO A 347 3.15 -10.25 -23.25
C PRO A 347 4.65 -10.55 -23.30
N ASN A 348 5.38 -9.96 -24.25
CA ASN A 348 6.82 -10.12 -24.44
C ASN A 348 7.45 -8.78 -24.82
N ALA A 349 8.68 -8.58 -24.39
CA ALA A 349 9.54 -7.49 -24.86
C ALA A 349 10.99 -7.93 -24.94
N GLU A 350 11.69 -7.39 -25.92
CA GLU A 350 13.15 -7.49 -26.06
C GLU A 350 13.72 -6.09 -25.86
N VAL A 351 14.37 -5.86 -24.74
CA VAL A 351 14.87 -4.53 -24.34
C VAL A 351 16.37 -4.49 -24.56
N VAL A 352 16.80 -3.66 -25.51
CA VAL A 352 18.21 -3.56 -25.92
C VAL A 352 18.81 -2.27 -25.39
N PHE A 353 19.84 -2.38 -24.56
CA PHE A 353 20.67 -1.29 -24.07
C PHE A 353 21.95 -1.19 -24.91
N THR A 354 22.26 -0.03 -25.45
CA THR A 354 23.44 0.24 -26.29
C THR A 354 24.50 1.06 -25.56
N GLY A 355 25.77 0.89 -25.93
CA GLY A 355 26.89 1.55 -25.27
C GLY A 355 27.26 0.94 -23.92
N VAL A 356 26.91 -0.30 -23.69
CA VAL A 356 27.24 -1.06 -22.48
C VAL A 356 28.63 -1.67 -22.63
N ALA A 357 29.63 -1.09 -21.99
CA ALA A 357 31.05 -1.44 -22.21
C ALA A 357 31.43 -2.84 -21.67
N ASN A 358 30.77 -3.34 -20.64
CA ASN A 358 31.02 -4.65 -20.03
C ASN A 358 29.69 -5.34 -19.72
N LYS A 359 29.68 -6.69 -19.74
CA LYS A 359 28.50 -7.44 -19.34
C LYS A 359 28.10 -7.09 -17.90
N PRO A 360 26.89 -6.54 -17.68
CA PRO A 360 26.39 -6.27 -16.32
C PRO A 360 25.68 -7.49 -15.71
N VAL A 361 25.47 -7.45 -14.42
CA VAL A 361 24.49 -8.28 -13.72
C VAL A 361 23.21 -7.46 -13.52
N PRO A 362 22.05 -7.91 -14.03
CA PRO A 362 20.80 -7.16 -13.90
C PRO A 362 20.21 -7.33 -12.49
N SER A 363 20.01 -6.23 -11.78
CA SER A 363 19.18 -6.14 -10.57
C SER A 363 17.78 -5.72 -10.99
N LEU A 364 16.81 -6.62 -10.85
CA LEU A 364 15.44 -6.43 -11.35
C LEU A 364 14.42 -6.47 -10.21
N LEU A 365 13.27 -5.81 -10.40
CA LEU A 365 12.19 -5.67 -9.42
C LEU A 365 12.67 -5.03 -8.11
N ARG A 366 13.59 -4.12 -8.19
CA ARG A 366 14.14 -3.41 -7.02
C ARG A 366 13.01 -2.80 -6.18
N GLY A 367 13.12 -2.96 -4.85
CA GLY A 367 12.05 -2.64 -3.94
C GLY A 367 10.77 -3.47 -4.17
N PHE A 368 10.87 -4.61 -4.86
CA PHE A 368 9.74 -5.43 -5.28
C PHE A 368 8.68 -4.61 -6.03
N SER A 369 9.10 -3.92 -7.09
CA SER A 369 8.31 -2.90 -7.80
C SER A 369 7.04 -3.40 -8.49
N ALA A 370 6.85 -4.72 -8.61
CA ALA A 370 5.60 -5.34 -9.09
C ALA A 370 5.38 -6.70 -8.40
N PRO A 371 4.13 -7.05 -8.02
CA PRO A 371 3.79 -8.31 -7.36
C PRO A 371 3.73 -9.47 -8.37
N VAL A 372 4.88 -10.02 -8.68
CA VAL A 372 5.04 -11.09 -9.68
C VAL A 372 5.90 -12.24 -9.15
N ASN A 373 5.74 -13.43 -9.73
CA ASN A 373 6.67 -14.54 -9.58
C ASN A 373 7.72 -14.44 -10.69
N MET A 374 8.95 -14.00 -10.34
CA MET A 374 10.03 -13.84 -11.31
C MET A 374 10.86 -15.13 -11.44
N VAL A 375 11.10 -15.54 -12.69
CA VAL A 375 12.14 -16.51 -13.06
C VAL A 375 13.32 -15.71 -13.59
N SER A 376 14.36 -15.64 -12.78
CA SER A 376 15.54 -14.80 -13.04
C SER A 376 16.60 -15.57 -13.85
N PRO A 377 17.37 -14.90 -14.73
CA PRO A 377 18.51 -15.49 -15.43
C PRO A 377 19.76 -15.62 -14.54
N LEU A 378 19.73 -15.10 -13.32
CA LEU A 378 20.89 -14.97 -12.45
C LEU A 378 21.45 -16.31 -12.01
N SER A 379 22.75 -16.53 -12.26
CA SER A 379 23.51 -17.60 -11.64
C SER A 379 23.68 -17.39 -10.14
N ARG A 380 24.19 -18.42 -9.45
CA ARG A 380 24.52 -18.28 -8.02
C ARG A 380 25.61 -17.21 -7.80
N GLU A 381 26.57 -17.15 -8.70
CA GLU A 381 27.65 -16.16 -8.67
C GLU A 381 27.10 -14.75 -8.84
N ASP A 382 26.16 -14.53 -9.77
CA ASP A 382 25.48 -13.24 -9.95
C ASP A 382 24.69 -12.83 -8.71
N GLN A 383 23.98 -13.76 -8.06
CA GLN A 383 23.24 -13.48 -6.82
C GLN A 383 24.18 -13.08 -5.68
N LEU A 384 25.31 -13.76 -5.52
CA LEU A 384 26.32 -13.40 -4.53
C LEU A 384 26.96 -12.04 -4.84
N PHE A 385 27.18 -11.74 -6.12
CA PHE A 385 27.71 -10.47 -6.57
C PHE A 385 26.72 -9.32 -6.24
N LEU A 386 25.44 -9.48 -6.54
CA LEU A 386 24.42 -8.50 -6.18
C LEU A 386 24.31 -8.31 -4.67
N ALA A 387 24.36 -9.40 -3.88
CA ALA A 387 24.33 -9.32 -2.41
C ALA A 387 25.49 -8.49 -1.82
N GLN A 388 26.61 -8.34 -2.56
CA GLN A 388 27.75 -7.55 -2.13
C GLN A 388 27.74 -6.10 -2.65
N HIS A 389 27.11 -5.86 -3.79
CA HIS A 389 27.30 -4.61 -4.55
C HIS A 389 26.00 -3.86 -4.85
N ASP A 390 24.85 -4.51 -4.80
CA ASP A 390 23.58 -3.85 -5.03
C ASP A 390 23.19 -2.99 -3.82
N SER A 391 22.57 -1.86 -4.09
CA SER A 391 22.07 -0.93 -3.08
C SER A 391 20.61 -1.19 -2.67
N ASP A 392 19.95 -2.18 -3.30
CA ASP A 392 18.56 -2.55 -3.00
C ASP A 392 18.49 -3.62 -1.90
#